data_1d5add233e6bad97e99d88332f2b901c
#
_entry.id   1d5add233e6bad97e99d88332f2b901c
#
_cell.length_a   1.000
_cell.length_b   1.000
_cell.length_c   1.000
_cell.angle_alpha   90.00
_cell.angle_beta   90.00
_cell.angle_gamma   90.00
#
_symmetry.space_group_name_H-M   'P 1'
#
loop_
_entity.id
_entity.type
_entity.pdbx_description
1 polymer ?
#
loop_
_entity_poly.entity_id
_entity_poly.type
_entity_poly.pdbx_seq_one_letter_code
_entity_poly.pdbx_strand_id
1 'polypeptide(L)'
;MLSPDKISDRVAEAVASISYPSQPAGLYEPIAYTLESGGKRLRPQLTLAVCSALGGDVETAINAALGVEIFHNFTLLHDDVMDAADMRRGRPTVHIRWNDNTAILSGDAMLTMATSYIAGTPA
;
A
#
# COMPACT_ATOMS: atom_id res chain seq x y z
N MET A 1 10.28 10.56 -20.60
CA MET A 1 10.47 9.75 -19.38
C MET A 1 10.50 10.66 -18.15
N LEU A 2 9.76 10.30 -17.10
CA LEU A 2 9.75 11.09 -15.88
C LEU A 2 11.03 10.90 -15.06
N SER A 3 11.46 11.97 -14.37
CA SER A 3 12.59 11.88 -13.45
C SER A 3 12.22 11.03 -12.20
N PRO A 4 13.23 10.45 -11.53
CA PRO A 4 12.97 9.71 -10.28
C PRO A 4 12.24 10.54 -9.23
N ASP A 5 12.55 11.84 -9.10
CA ASP A 5 11.89 12.71 -8.12
C ASP A 5 10.41 12.90 -8.43
N LYS A 6 10.07 13.10 -9.70
CA LYS A 6 8.66 13.22 -10.12
C LYS A 6 7.89 11.92 -9.91
N ILE A 7 8.52 10.77 -10.15
CA ILE A 7 7.92 9.46 -9.89
C ILE A 7 7.68 9.29 -8.40
N SER A 8 8.67 9.60 -7.56
CA SER A 8 8.55 9.51 -6.11
C SER A 8 7.42 10.40 -5.58
N ASP A 9 7.35 11.65 -6.07
CA ASP A 9 6.30 12.60 -5.67
C ASP A 9 4.92 12.09 -6.10
N ARG A 10 4.80 11.54 -7.30
CA ARG A 10 3.53 11.03 -7.81
C ARG A 10 3.06 9.82 -7.01
N VAL A 11 3.98 8.93 -6.62
CA VAL A 11 3.65 7.78 -5.75
C VAL A 11 3.15 8.27 -4.39
N ALA A 12 3.86 9.22 -3.77
CA ALA A 12 3.45 9.77 -2.48
C ALA A 12 2.05 10.39 -2.54
N GLU A 13 1.78 11.16 -3.60
CA GLU A 13 0.47 11.77 -3.83
C GLU A 13 -0.62 10.70 -4.02
N ALA A 14 -0.34 9.67 -4.81
CA ALA A 14 -1.30 8.60 -5.06
C ALA A 14 -1.64 7.83 -3.77
N VAL A 15 -0.65 7.50 -2.96
CA VAL A 15 -0.86 6.82 -1.68
C VAL A 15 -1.68 7.70 -0.72
N ALA A 16 -1.37 8.99 -0.65
CA ALA A 16 -2.11 9.93 0.19
C ALA A 16 -3.56 10.11 -0.27
N SER A 17 -3.85 9.84 -1.54
CA SER A 17 -5.18 9.99 -2.13
C SER A 17 -6.06 8.74 -2.03
N ILE A 18 -5.54 7.65 -1.44
CA ILE A 18 -6.35 6.43 -1.29
C ILE A 18 -7.57 6.73 -0.42
N SER A 19 -8.74 6.37 -0.94
CA SER A 19 -10.01 6.54 -0.25
C SER A 19 -10.39 5.24 0.43
N TYR A 20 -10.78 5.34 1.71
CA TYR A 20 -11.21 4.18 2.50
C TYR A 20 -12.67 4.30 2.84
N PRO A 21 -13.43 3.17 2.86
CA PRO A 21 -14.76 3.19 3.44
C PRO A 21 -14.71 3.68 4.89
N SER A 22 -15.72 4.44 5.32
CA SER A 22 -15.79 4.95 6.69
C SER A 22 -16.14 3.86 7.69
N GLN A 23 -16.80 2.79 7.24
CA GLN A 23 -17.24 1.69 8.08
C GLN A 23 -16.94 0.33 7.42
N PRO A 24 -16.56 -0.67 8.20
CA PRO A 24 -16.25 -0.60 9.64
C PRO A 24 -14.91 0.11 9.89
N ALA A 25 -14.91 1.11 10.76
CA ALA A 25 -13.71 1.89 11.06
C ALA A 25 -12.57 1.02 11.59
N GLY A 26 -12.89 0.06 12.46
CA GLY A 26 -11.91 -0.86 13.03
C GLY A 26 -11.23 -1.78 12.01
N LEU A 27 -11.77 -1.88 10.80
CA LEU A 27 -11.15 -2.62 9.70
C LEU A 27 -10.22 -1.73 8.89
N TYR A 28 -10.65 -0.51 8.56
CA TYR A 28 -9.95 0.38 7.63
C TYR A 28 -8.94 1.33 8.28
N GLU A 29 -9.14 1.74 9.53
CA GLU A 29 -8.16 2.56 10.24
C GLU A 29 -6.78 1.89 10.35
N PRO A 30 -6.67 0.59 10.68
CA PRO A 30 -5.38 -0.08 10.66
C PRO A 30 -4.73 -0.11 9.29
N ILE A 31 -5.51 -0.18 8.21
CA ILE A 31 -4.98 -0.14 6.84
C ILE A 31 -4.37 1.22 6.55
N ALA A 32 -5.09 2.30 6.83
CA ALA A 32 -4.58 3.66 6.67
C ALA A 32 -3.31 3.87 7.51
N TYR A 33 -3.32 3.42 8.75
CA TYR A 33 -2.17 3.48 9.64
C TYR A 33 -0.94 2.78 9.02
N THR A 34 -1.13 1.59 8.45
CA THR A 34 -0.06 0.82 7.82
C THR A 34 0.51 1.55 6.60
N LEU A 35 -0.35 2.02 5.72
CA LEU A 35 0.08 2.69 4.49
C LEU A 35 0.70 4.07 4.76
N GLU A 36 0.23 4.78 5.79
CA GLU A 36 0.78 6.07 6.19
C GLU A 36 2.11 5.95 6.94
N SER A 37 2.49 4.76 7.41
CA SER A 37 3.73 4.57 8.16
C SER A 37 4.98 4.83 7.32
N GLY A 38 4.84 5.03 6.04
CA GLY A 38 5.94 5.37 5.14
C GLY A 38 6.60 4.15 4.52
N GLY A 39 7.92 4.13 4.55
CA GLY A 39 8.73 3.17 3.81
C GLY A 39 9.23 3.79 2.52
N LYS A 40 10.10 3.08 1.80
CA LYS A 40 10.76 3.59 0.60
C LYS A 40 9.87 3.59 -0.64
N ARG A 41 8.78 2.83 -0.64
CA ARG A 41 7.82 2.71 -1.75
C ARG A 41 8.50 2.37 -3.07
N LEU A 42 9.48 1.46 -3.03
CA LEU A 42 10.27 1.10 -4.21
C LEU A 42 9.44 0.40 -5.27
N ARG A 43 8.51 -0.48 -4.87
CA ARG A 43 7.70 -1.26 -5.82
C ARG A 43 6.78 -0.40 -6.67
N PRO A 44 5.99 0.53 -6.11
CA PRO A 44 5.18 1.42 -6.94
C PRO A 44 6.03 2.37 -7.77
N GLN A 45 7.16 2.86 -7.26
CA GLN A 45 8.07 3.70 -8.04
C GLN A 45 8.65 2.93 -9.23
N LEU A 46 9.04 1.67 -9.03
CA LEU A 46 9.54 0.84 -10.11
C LEU A 46 8.46 0.58 -11.17
N THR A 47 7.22 0.35 -10.73
CA THR A 47 6.08 0.17 -11.64
C THR A 47 5.93 1.39 -12.56
N LEU A 48 5.94 2.60 -12.00
CA LEU A 48 5.83 3.82 -12.78
C LEU A 48 7.07 4.08 -13.65
N ALA A 49 8.25 3.76 -13.13
CA ALA A 49 9.50 3.96 -13.88
C ALA A 49 9.55 3.08 -15.13
N VAL A 50 9.14 1.82 -15.02
CA VAL A 50 9.09 0.91 -16.17
C VAL A 50 8.07 1.39 -17.19
N CYS A 51 6.89 1.79 -16.76
CA CYS A 51 5.86 2.37 -17.63
C CYS A 51 6.40 3.58 -18.40
N SER A 52 7.03 4.50 -17.69
CA SER A 52 7.62 5.72 -18.28
C SER A 52 8.74 5.38 -19.28
N ALA A 53 9.62 4.46 -18.91
CA ALA A 53 10.75 4.05 -19.76
C ALA A 53 10.29 3.41 -21.07
N LEU A 54 9.13 2.75 -21.07
CA LEU A 54 8.54 2.13 -22.26
C LEU A 54 7.66 3.11 -23.06
N GLY A 55 7.65 4.38 -22.69
CA GLY A 55 6.88 5.40 -23.40
C GLY A 55 5.42 5.52 -23.01
N GLY A 56 5.00 4.81 -21.95
CA GLY A 56 3.62 4.87 -21.46
C GLY A 56 3.34 6.10 -20.60
N ASP A 57 2.06 6.40 -20.46
CA ASP A 57 1.59 7.42 -19.53
C ASP A 57 1.49 6.80 -18.13
N VAL A 58 2.28 7.33 -17.18
CA VAL A 58 2.32 6.80 -15.81
C VAL A 58 0.96 6.84 -15.11
N GLU A 59 0.06 7.76 -15.51
CA GLU A 59 -1.28 7.84 -14.93
C GLU A 59 -2.09 6.56 -15.21
N THR A 60 -1.83 5.85 -16.30
CA THR A 60 -2.48 4.57 -16.59
C THR A 60 -1.97 3.43 -15.72
N ALA A 61 -0.81 3.58 -15.09
CA ALA A 61 -0.20 2.57 -14.23
C ALA A 61 -0.38 2.85 -12.73
N ILE A 62 -1.05 3.95 -12.36
CA ILE A 62 -1.22 4.33 -10.94
C ILE A 62 -1.96 3.25 -10.15
N ASN A 63 -3.05 2.70 -10.68
CA ASN A 63 -3.81 1.66 -10.00
C ASN A 63 -2.97 0.39 -9.78
N ALA A 64 -2.19 -0.01 -10.78
CA ALA A 64 -1.27 -1.15 -10.62
C ALA A 64 -0.21 -0.86 -9.56
N ALA A 65 0.36 0.35 -9.55
CA ALA A 65 1.35 0.76 -8.56
C ALA A 65 0.78 0.74 -7.14
N LEU A 66 -0.43 1.28 -6.94
CA LEU A 66 -1.12 1.25 -5.66
C LEU A 66 -1.42 -0.20 -5.23
N GLY A 67 -1.90 -1.03 -6.12
CA GLY A 67 -2.18 -2.43 -5.84
C GLY A 67 -0.95 -3.18 -5.36
N VAL A 68 0.18 -2.99 -6.03
CA VAL A 68 1.45 -3.62 -5.65
C VAL A 68 1.92 -3.14 -4.27
N GLU A 69 1.79 -1.84 -3.98
CA GLU A 69 2.17 -1.29 -2.67
C GLU A 69 1.26 -1.81 -1.55
N ILE A 70 -0.04 -1.84 -1.78
CA ILE A 70 -1.00 -2.36 -0.80
C ILE A 70 -0.73 -3.84 -0.54
N PHE A 71 -0.51 -4.63 -1.59
CA PHE A 71 -0.17 -6.05 -1.47
C PHE A 71 1.10 -6.26 -0.64
N HIS A 72 2.15 -5.50 -0.91
CA HIS A 72 3.39 -5.58 -0.15
C HIS A 72 3.15 -5.29 1.34
N ASN A 73 2.43 -4.22 1.65
CA ASN A 73 2.12 -3.87 3.04
C ASN A 73 1.22 -4.91 3.72
N PHE A 74 0.31 -5.55 2.98
CA PHE A 74 -0.44 -6.70 3.47
C PHE A 74 0.50 -7.81 3.96
N THR A 75 1.50 -8.18 3.15
CA THR A 75 2.46 -9.23 3.54
C THR A 75 3.23 -8.86 4.79
N LEU A 76 3.65 -7.59 4.91
CA LEU A 76 4.37 -7.11 6.09
C LEU A 76 3.51 -7.16 7.34
N LEU A 77 2.23 -6.79 7.23
CA LEU A 77 1.31 -6.78 8.35
C LEU A 77 1.07 -8.19 8.90
N HIS A 78 0.84 -9.17 8.02
CA HIS A 78 0.67 -10.56 8.43
C HIS A 78 1.97 -11.18 8.95
N ASP A 79 3.12 -10.86 8.33
CA ASP A 79 4.42 -11.31 8.81
C ASP A 79 4.71 -10.82 10.23
N ASP A 80 4.35 -9.57 10.53
CA ASP A 80 4.53 -9.01 11.87
C ASP A 80 3.72 -9.76 12.93
N VAL A 81 2.51 -10.20 12.60
CA VAL A 81 1.71 -11.04 13.50
C VAL A 81 2.40 -12.39 13.72
N MET A 82 2.80 -13.06 12.63
CA MET A 82 3.44 -14.37 12.68
C MET A 82 4.77 -14.35 13.43
N ASP A 83 5.54 -13.27 13.28
CA ASP A 83 6.85 -13.11 13.91
C ASP A 83 6.77 -12.49 15.31
N ALA A 84 5.56 -12.13 15.76
CA ALA A 84 5.34 -11.41 17.02
C ALA A 84 6.18 -10.13 17.13
N ALA A 85 6.34 -9.42 16.02
CA ALA A 85 7.12 -8.19 15.97
C ALA A 85 6.36 -7.05 16.64
N ASP A 86 7.05 -6.29 17.52
CA ASP A 86 6.42 -5.19 18.26
C ASP A 86 6.43 -3.88 17.49
N MET A 87 7.43 -3.69 16.63
CA MET A 87 7.69 -2.42 15.95
C MET A 87 7.96 -2.62 14.46
N ARG A 88 7.56 -1.65 13.65
CA ARG A 88 7.91 -1.53 12.25
C ARG A 88 8.01 -0.06 11.89
N ARG A 89 9.10 0.33 11.22
CA ARG A 89 9.36 1.71 10.78
C ARG A 89 9.23 2.71 11.94
N GLY A 90 9.69 2.32 13.14
CA GLY A 90 9.68 3.17 14.32
C GLY A 90 8.32 3.35 15.00
N ARG A 91 7.31 2.59 14.58
CA ARG A 91 5.95 2.66 15.15
C ARG A 91 5.51 1.27 15.63
N PRO A 92 4.59 1.20 16.61
CA PRO A 92 4.00 -0.08 16.99
C PRO A 92 3.37 -0.77 15.78
N THR A 93 3.51 -2.08 15.71
CA THR A 93 2.83 -2.88 14.67
C THR A 93 1.32 -2.86 14.91
N VAL A 94 0.54 -3.21 13.90
CA VAL A 94 -0.92 -3.18 13.98
C VAL A 94 -1.44 -4.09 15.11
N HIS A 95 -0.87 -5.29 15.24
CA HIS A 95 -1.36 -6.22 16.28
C HIS A 95 -1.03 -5.74 17.69
N ILE A 96 0.00 -4.92 17.87
CA ILE A 96 0.32 -4.28 19.16
C ILE A 96 -0.63 -3.12 19.43
N ARG A 97 -0.86 -2.27 18.43
CA ARG A 97 -1.72 -1.09 18.61
C ARG A 97 -3.20 -1.46 18.71
N TRP A 98 -3.64 -2.47 18.00
CA TRP A 98 -5.01 -2.99 18.06
C TRP A 98 -5.03 -4.36 18.72
N ASN A 99 -5.05 -5.41 17.93
CA ASN A 99 -4.93 -6.81 18.37
C ASN A 99 -4.65 -7.71 17.15
N ASP A 100 -4.36 -8.99 17.42
CA ASP A 100 -4.04 -9.95 16.36
C ASP A 100 -5.18 -10.14 15.38
N ASN A 101 -6.42 -10.31 15.87
CA ASN A 101 -7.58 -10.50 15.01
C ASN A 101 -7.78 -9.32 14.06
N THR A 102 -7.67 -8.10 14.57
CA THR A 102 -7.77 -6.89 13.76
C THR A 102 -6.69 -6.86 12.69
N ALA A 103 -5.45 -7.19 13.05
CA ALA A 103 -4.35 -7.21 12.09
C ALA A 103 -4.62 -8.22 10.98
N ILE A 104 -5.09 -9.43 11.32
CA ILE A 104 -5.38 -10.47 10.34
C ILE A 104 -6.52 -10.02 9.41
N LEU A 105 -7.61 -9.51 9.95
CA LEU A 105 -8.77 -9.08 9.15
C LEU A 105 -8.45 -7.87 8.27
N SER A 106 -7.72 -6.89 8.81
CA SER A 106 -7.30 -5.73 8.03
C SER A 106 -6.35 -6.13 6.90
N GLY A 107 -5.44 -7.06 7.16
CA GLY A 107 -4.58 -7.62 6.12
C GLY A 107 -5.38 -8.32 5.02
N ASP A 108 -6.39 -9.10 5.38
CA ASP A 108 -7.26 -9.75 4.40
C ASP A 108 -8.00 -8.72 3.54
N ALA A 109 -8.48 -7.64 4.15
CA ALA A 109 -9.12 -6.55 3.42
C ALA A 109 -8.12 -5.85 2.50
N MET A 110 -6.86 -5.68 2.92
CA MET A 110 -5.81 -5.11 2.07
C MET A 110 -5.56 -5.98 0.83
N LEU A 111 -5.55 -7.29 0.97
CA LEU A 111 -5.41 -8.20 -0.17
C LEU A 111 -6.53 -7.98 -1.18
N THR A 112 -7.77 -7.84 -0.71
CA THR A 112 -8.92 -7.55 -1.55
C THR A 112 -8.78 -6.19 -2.23
N MET A 113 -8.37 -5.15 -1.49
CA MET A 113 -8.13 -3.81 -2.05
C MET A 113 -7.05 -3.86 -3.13
N ALA A 114 -5.93 -4.54 -2.87
CA ALA A 114 -4.83 -4.67 -3.83
C ALA A 114 -5.32 -5.30 -5.14
N THR A 115 -6.08 -6.38 -5.05
CA THR A 115 -6.66 -7.06 -6.20
C THR A 115 -7.59 -6.12 -6.97
N SER A 116 -8.43 -5.37 -6.27
CA SER A 116 -9.34 -4.41 -6.88
C SER A 116 -8.61 -3.31 -7.65
N TYR A 117 -7.54 -2.75 -7.07
CA TYR A 117 -6.73 -1.73 -7.76
C TYR A 117 -6.07 -2.29 -9.01
N ILE A 118 -5.48 -3.49 -8.93
CA ILE A 118 -4.82 -4.11 -10.09
C ILE A 118 -5.85 -4.41 -11.19
N ALA A 119 -7.02 -4.93 -10.82
CA ALA A 119 -8.10 -5.23 -11.77
C ALA A 119 -8.65 -3.97 -12.45
N GLY A 120 -8.55 -2.81 -11.81
CA GLY A 120 -8.96 -1.53 -12.37
C GLY A 120 -7.92 -0.88 -13.29
N THR A 121 -6.76 -1.52 -13.50
CA THR A 121 -5.71 -0.99 -14.36
C THR A 121 -6.13 -1.15 -15.82
N PRO A 122 -5.99 -0.11 -16.67
CA PRO A 122 -6.27 -0.23 -18.10
C PRO A 122 -5.39 -1.27 -18.78
N ALA A 123 -5.95 -1.95 -19.77
CA ALA A 123 -5.24 -2.96 -20.56
C ALA A 123 -4.12 -2.35 -21.42
#